data_2a5407e653574b032d7e61fe0f2339ca
#
_entry.id   2a5407e653574b032d7e61fe0f2339ca
#
_cell.length_a   1.000
_cell.length_b   1.000
_cell.length_c   1.000
_cell.angle_alpha   90.00
_cell.angle_beta   90.00
_cell.angle_gamma   90.00
#
_symmetry.space_group_name_H-M   'P 1'
#
loop_
_entity.id
_entity.type
_entity.pdbx_description
1 polymer ?
#
loop_
_entity_poly.entity_id
_entity_poly.type
_entity_poly.pdbx_seq_one_letter_code
_entity_poly.pdbx_strand_id
1 'polypeptide(L)'
;MPPAVSAVPRRWRLLCAAAALLVAAVLTYVGVTLQENVTGVVTFTTADQVAVVGLGLVLGAGLLALGRPRVDADASGIRVRNLAGEREVPWTAVQAIRFDRRFRWATLQLTNDDEFAVLAIQGADGDRAVEAVEGLRALLAASRAQQPPPQPLLYDD
;
A
#
# COMPACT_ATOMS: atom_id res chain seq x y z
N MET A 1 20.65 -4.39 -4.91
CA MET A 1 20.90 -4.91 -3.55
C MET A 1 19.55 -5.24 -2.92
N PRO A 2 19.44 -6.26 -2.04
CA PRO A 2 18.21 -6.49 -1.33
C PRO A 2 17.90 -5.29 -0.42
N PRO A 3 16.62 -4.90 -0.26
CA PRO A 3 16.25 -3.80 0.62
C PRO A 3 16.61 -4.14 2.06
N ALA A 4 17.16 -3.16 2.79
CA ALA A 4 17.50 -3.32 4.20
C ALA A 4 16.25 -3.34 5.10
N VAL A 5 15.20 -2.61 4.67
CA VAL A 5 13.88 -2.59 5.32
C VAL A 5 12.81 -2.82 4.27
N SER A 6 11.91 -3.77 4.51
CA SER A 6 10.75 -4.05 3.66
C SER A 6 9.51 -4.20 4.51
N ALA A 7 8.46 -3.44 4.22
CA ALA A 7 7.19 -3.56 4.92
C ALA A 7 6.01 -3.73 3.95
N VAL A 8 5.09 -4.61 4.35
CA VAL A 8 3.88 -4.95 3.61
C VAL A 8 2.72 -5.03 4.60
N PRO A 9 1.57 -4.38 4.36
CA PRO A 9 0.42 -4.38 5.25
C PRO A 9 -0.29 -5.75 5.20
N ARG A 10 0.10 -6.68 6.08
CA ARG A 10 -0.41 -8.07 6.05
C ARG A 10 -1.90 -8.14 6.32
N ARG A 11 -2.39 -7.43 7.33
CA ARG A 11 -3.81 -7.41 7.69
C ARG A 11 -4.67 -6.86 6.57
N TRP A 12 -4.24 -5.76 5.96
CA TRP A 12 -4.92 -5.17 4.82
C TRP A 12 -4.98 -6.10 3.61
N ARG A 13 -3.87 -6.79 3.30
CA ARG A 13 -3.83 -7.79 2.22
C ARG A 13 -4.78 -8.95 2.46
N LEU A 14 -4.84 -9.46 3.70
CA LEU A 14 -5.77 -10.54 4.06
C LEU A 14 -7.22 -10.08 3.95
N LEU A 15 -7.55 -8.87 4.38
CA LEU A 15 -8.89 -8.30 4.24
C LEU A 15 -9.27 -8.14 2.76
N CYS A 16 -8.36 -7.61 1.93
CA CYS A 16 -8.61 -7.50 0.48
C CYS A 16 -8.78 -8.88 -0.17
N ALA A 17 -7.99 -9.87 0.21
CA ALA A 17 -8.11 -11.23 -0.30
C ALA A 17 -9.43 -11.91 0.12
N ALA A 18 -9.82 -11.75 1.38
CA ALA A 18 -11.10 -12.27 1.89
C ALA A 18 -12.29 -11.59 1.20
N ALA A 19 -12.25 -10.27 1.03
CA ALA A 19 -13.28 -9.53 0.33
C ALA A 19 -13.36 -9.92 -1.16
N ALA A 20 -12.22 -10.10 -1.82
CA ALA A 20 -12.17 -10.55 -3.22
C ALA A 20 -12.79 -11.93 -3.40
N LEU A 21 -12.45 -12.86 -2.50
CA LEU A 21 -13.00 -14.21 -2.51
C LEU A 21 -14.52 -14.21 -2.24
N LEU A 22 -14.96 -13.40 -1.27
CA LEU A 22 -16.40 -13.25 -0.95
C LEU A 22 -17.18 -12.72 -2.16
N VAL A 23 -16.70 -11.65 -2.79
CA VAL A 23 -17.36 -11.05 -3.96
C VAL A 23 -17.41 -12.05 -5.12
N ALA A 24 -16.30 -12.73 -5.43
CA ALA A 24 -16.27 -13.73 -6.48
C ALA A 24 -17.23 -14.91 -6.17
N ALA A 25 -17.26 -15.40 -4.93
CA ALA A 25 -18.14 -16.50 -4.54
C ALA A 25 -19.62 -16.10 -4.61
N VAL A 26 -19.99 -14.91 -4.09
CA VAL A 26 -21.38 -14.42 -4.12
C VAL A 26 -21.85 -14.24 -5.55
N LEU A 27 -21.09 -13.58 -6.41
CA LEU A 27 -21.50 -13.36 -7.81
C LEU A 27 -21.52 -14.66 -8.63
N THR A 28 -20.64 -15.60 -8.33
CA THR A 28 -20.70 -16.94 -8.93
C THR A 28 -21.96 -17.69 -8.49
N TYR A 29 -22.25 -17.67 -7.19
CA TYR A 29 -23.47 -18.29 -6.64
C TYR A 29 -24.73 -17.67 -7.25
N VAL A 30 -24.81 -16.34 -7.31
CA VAL A 30 -25.94 -15.63 -7.96
C VAL A 30 -26.07 -16.00 -9.43
N GLY A 31 -24.95 -16.01 -10.17
CA GLY A 31 -24.95 -16.38 -11.59
C GLY A 31 -25.44 -17.80 -11.85
N VAL A 32 -25.11 -18.75 -10.96
CA VAL A 32 -25.57 -20.15 -11.08
C VAL A 32 -27.04 -20.29 -10.71
N THR A 33 -27.47 -19.71 -9.57
CA THR A 33 -28.86 -19.88 -9.07
C THR A 33 -29.89 -19.14 -9.89
N LEU A 34 -29.53 -18.01 -10.52
CA LEU A 34 -30.44 -17.29 -11.42
C LEU A 34 -30.79 -18.09 -12.67
N GLN A 35 -29.87 -18.93 -13.17
CA GLN A 35 -30.12 -19.81 -14.31
C GLN A 35 -31.09 -20.95 -13.97
N GLU A 36 -31.08 -21.44 -12.71
CA GLU A 36 -31.96 -22.54 -12.26
C GLU A 36 -33.39 -22.09 -11.97
N ASN A 37 -33.60 -20.80 -11.65
CA ASN A 37 -34.91 -20.26 -11.22
C ASN A 37 -35.61 -19.43 -12.30
N VAL A 38 -35.78 -20.00 -13.49
CA VAL A 38 -36.53 -19.35 -14.58
C VAL A 38 -38.03 -19.46 -14.30
N THR A 39 -38.58 -18.53 -13.54
CA THR A 39 -40.01 -18.37 -13.32
C THR A 39 -40.44 -16.97 -13.78
N GLY A 40 -40.83 -16.83 -15.04
CA GLY A 40 -41.38 -15.58 -15.54
C GLY A 40 -41.05 -15.24 -16.99
N VAL A 41 -41.44 -14.04 -17.41
CA VAL A 41 -41.31 -13.51 -18.77
C VAL A 41 -39.83 -13.22 -19.18
N VAL A 42 -38.93 -13.14 -18.19
CA VAL A 42 -37.51 -12.84 -18.42
C VAL A 42 -36.70 -14.14 -18.28
N THR A 43 -36.06 -14.56 -19.36
CA THR A 43 -35.16 -15.71 -19.36
C THR A 43 -33.73 -15.24 -19.11
N PHE A 44 -33.11 -15.74 -18.03
CA PHE A 44 -31.71 -15.52 -17.75
C PHE A 44 -30.86 -16.44 -18.66
N THR A 45 -30.05 -15.84 -19.51
CA THR A 45 -29.28 -16.59 -20.51
C THR A 45 -27.88 -16.96 -19.98
N THR A 46 -27.22 -17.91 -20.66
CA THR A 46 -25.83 -18.25 -20.37
C THR A 46 -24.90 -17.04 -20.53
N ALA A 47 -25.24 -16.11 -21.42
CA ALA A 47 -24.47 -14.86 -21.59
C ALA A 47 -24.55 -13.98 -20.33
N ASP A 48 -25.73 -13.89 -19.71
CA ASP A 48 -25.95 -13.14 -18.45
C ASP A 48 -25.17 -13.78 -17.30
N GLN A 49 -25.15 -15.12 -17.23
CA GLN A 49 -24.37 -15.85 -16.25
C GLN A 49 -22.89 -15.55 -16.38
N VAL A 50 -22.34 -15.65 -17.59
CA VAL A 50 -20.93 -15.33 -17.88
C VAL A 50 -20.61 -13.87 -17.50
N ALA A 51 -21.53 -12.94 -17.80
CA ALA A 51 -21.36 -11.54 -17.46
C ALA A 51 -21.29 -11.31 -15.94
N VAL A 52 -22.19 -11.93 -15.14
CA VAL A 52 -22.21 -11.81 -13.69
C VAL A 52 -20.97 -12.43 -13.05
N VAL A 53 -20.60 -13.64 -13.47
CA VAL A 53 -19.38 -14.30 -12.97
C VAL A 53 -18.14 -13.51 -13.37
N GLY A 54 -18.08 -13.04 -14.62
CA GLY A 54 -16.99 -12.22 -15.13
C GLY A 54 -16.84 -10.91 -14.34
N LEU A 55 -17.94 -10.25 -14.00
CA LEU A 55 -17.95 -9.08 -13.15
C LEU A 55 -17.38 -9.40 -11.76
N GLY A 56 -17.76 -10.54 -11.17
CA GLY A 56 -17.22 -10.99 -9.89
C GLY A 56 -15.71 -11.17 -9.91
N LEU A 57 -15.18 -11.77 -10.97
CA LEU A 57 -13.74 -11.95 -11.15
C LEU A 57 -13.00 -10.62 -11.34
N VAL A 58 -13.54 -9.70 -12.13
CA VAL A 58 -12.95 -8.36 -12.33
C VAL A 58 -12.92 -7.56 -11.03
N LEU A 59 -14.04 -7.53 -10.29
CA LEU A 59 -14.10 -6.87 -8.99
C LEU A 59 -13.14 -7.51 -7.97
N GLY A 60 -13.09 -8.85 -7.93
CA GLY A 60 -12.15 -9.59 -7.10
C GLY A 60 -10.69 -9.25 -7.42
N ALA A 61 -10.33 -9.22 -8.70
CA ALA A 61 -8.99 -8.82 -9.15
C ALA A 61 -8.66 -7.37 -8.74
N GLY A 62 -9.63 -6.45 -8.85
CA GLY A 62 -9.50 -5.07 -8.38
C GLY A 62 -9.24 -4.99 -6.88
N LEU A 63 -9.98 -5.74 -6.07
CA LEU A 63 -9.76 -5.81 -4.62
C LEU A 63 -8.39 -6.38 -4.26
N LEU A 64 -7.91 -7.40 -4.97
CA LEU A 64 -6.55 -7.92 -4.78
C LEU A 64 -5.48 -6.89 -5.16
N ALA A 65 -5.72 -6.07 -6.18
CA ALA A 65 -4.80 -5.00 -6.57
C ALA A 65 -4.69 -3.91 -5.49
N LEU A 66 -5.78 -3.62 -4.74
CA LEU A 66 -5.77 -2.71 -3.58
C LEU A 66 -4.90 -3.23 -2.41
N GLY A 67 -4.62 -4.53 -2.36
CA GLY A 67 -3.76 -5.15 -1.35
C GLY A 67 -2.26 -5.06 -1.64
N ARG A 68 -1.81 -4.35 -2.70
CA ARG A 68 -0.41 -4.32 -3.16
C ARG A 68 0.51 -3.22 -2.61
N PRO A 69 0.11 -2.30 -1.70
CA PRO A 69 1.06 -1.33 -1.13
C PRO A 69 2.29 -2.04 -0.55
N ARG A 70 3.48 -1.46 -0.82
CA ARG A 70 4.77 -1.96 -0.34
C ARG A 70 5.71 -0.80 -0.13
N VAL A 71 6.56 -0.91 0.86
CA VAL A 71 7.70 -0.02 1.06
C VAL A 71 8.98 -0.84 1.13
N ASP A 72 9.97 -0.43 0.38
CA ASP A 72 11.31 -0.98 0.40
C ASP A 72 12.28 0.18 0.60
N ALA A 73 13.26 0.02 1.49
CA ALA A 73 14.25 1.05 1.76
C ALA A 73 15.64 0.43 1.87
N ASP A 74 16.61 1.15 1.38
CA ASP A 74 18.04 0.79 1.45
C ASP A 74 18.90 2.03 1.75
N ALA A 75 20.21 1.92 1.61
CA ALA A 75 21.14 3.01 1.87
C ALA A 75 20.96 4.22 0.92
N SER A 76 20.38 4.03 -0.28
CA SER A 76 20.21 5.07 -1.30
C SER A 76 18.93 5.89 -1.12
N GLY A 77 17.87 5.28 -0.59
CA GLY A 77 16.59 5.93 -0.46
C GLY A 77 15.46 5.00 -0.04
N ILE A 78 14.26 5.51 -0.14
CA ILE A 78 13.02 4.80 0.14
C ILE A 78 12.18 4.73 -1.13
N ARG A 79 11.75 3.54 -1.47
CA ARG A 79 10.81 3.25 -2.56
C ARG A 79 9.46 2.91 -1.95
N VAL A 80 8.47 3.72 -2.24
CA VAL A 80 7.09 3.55 -1.75
C VAL A 80 6.19 3.23 -2.92
N ARG A 81 5.55 2.08 -2.86
CA ARG A 81 4.52 1.66 -3.80
C ARG A 81 3.16 1.80 -3.12
N ASN A 82 2.39 2.76 -3.58
CA ASN A 82 1.01 3.00 -3.17
C ASN A 82 0.03 2.56 -4.27
N LEU A 83 -1.27 2.77 -4.04
CA LEU A 83 -2.32 2.51 -5.04
C LEU A 83 -2.18 3.38 -6.30
N ALA A 84 -1.71 4.62 -6.13
CA ALA A 84 -1.56 5.60 -7.22
C ALA A 84 -0.26 5.44 -8.02
N GLY A 85 0.64 4.54 -7.61
CA GLY A 85 1.91 4.31 -8.29
C GLY A 85 3.08 4.05 -7.35
N GLU A 86 4.27 4.03 -7.95
CA GLU A 86 5.54 3.83 -7.26
C GLU A 86 6.34 5.14 -7.28
N ARG A 87 6.92 5.50 -6.15
CA ARG A 87 7.75 6.69 -6.00
C ARG A 87 9.03 6.34 -5.25
N GLU A 88 10.16 6.72 -5.82
CA GLU A 88 11.45 6.68 -5.16
C GLU A 88 11.79 8.05 -4.60
N VAL A 89 12.21 8.07 -3.35
CA VAL A 89 12.57 9.30 -2.64
C VAL A 89 13.96 9.10 -2.04
N PRO A 90 14.97 9.88 -2.46
CA PRO A 90 16.29 9.82 -1.86
C PRO A 90 16.24 10.35 -0.42
N TRP A 91 17.10 9.83 0.46
CA TRP A 91 17.12 10.26 1.87
C TRP A 91 17.39 11.75 2.05
N THR A 92 18.07 12.41 1.10
CA THR A 92 18.31 13.85 1.10
C THR A 92 17.02 14.68 0.99
N ALA A 93 15.98 14.12 0.40
CA ALA A 93 14.66 14.76 0.26
C ALA A 93 13.71 14.43 1.43
N VAL A 94 14.11 13.54 2.36
CA VAL A 94 13.29 13.16 3.51
C VAL A 94 13.69 13.97 4.74
N GLN A 95 12.76 14.80 5.23
CA GLN A 95 12.96 15.58 6.44
C GLN A 95 12.68 14.77 7.71
N ALA A 96 11.56 14.05 7.74
CA ALA A 96 11.17 13.25 8.90
C ALA A 96 10.25 12.09 8.51
N ILE A 97 10.24 11.06 9.38
CA ILE A 97 9.29 9.95 9.30
C ILE A 97 8.39 10.03 10.51
N ARG A 98 7.12 10.38 10.27
CA ARG A 98 6.10 10.50 11.32
C ARG A 98 5.27 9.23 11.37
N PHE A 99 5.11 8.70 12.55
CA PHE A 99 4.22 7.60 12.83
C PHE A 99 3.64 7.78 14.24
N ASP A 100 2.33 7.93 14.30
CA ASP A 100 1.57 7.85 15.53
C ASP A 100 0.61 6.66 15.41
N ARG A 101 0.55 5.82 16.43
CA ARG A 101 -0.37 4.66 16.47
C ARG A 101 -1.85 5.06 16.33
N ARG A 102 -2.18 6.32 16.55
CA ARG A 102 -3.52 6.89 16.34
C ARG A 102 -3.83 7.16 14.87
N PHE A 103 -2.80 7.37 14.03
CA PHE A 103 -2.97 7.52 12.60
C PHE A 103 -2.97 6.15 11.90
N ARG A 104 -3.71 6.06 10.80
CA ARG A 104 -3.86 4.79 10.08
C ARG A 104 -2.58 4.32 9.41
N TRP A 105 -1.66 5.23 9.08
CA TRP A 105 -0.43 4.97 8.32
C TRP A 105 0.72 5.89 8.72
N ALA A 106 1.94 5.50 8.34
CA ALA A 106 3.11 6.36 8.47
C ALA A 106 3.13 7.44 7.39
N THR A 107 3.75 8.59 7.70
CA THR A 107 3.89 9.72 6.77
C THR A 107 5.36 10.10 6.66
N LEU A 108 5.83 10.24 5.41
CA LEU A 108 7.12 10.88 5.10
C LEU A 108 6.89 12.38 4.97
N GLN A 109 7.64 13.15 5.72
CA GLN A 109 7.73 14.59 5.56
C GLN A 109 8.95 14.88 4.69
N LEU A 110 8.74 15.60 3.60
CA LEU A 110 9.79 15.96 2.65
C LEU A 110 10.36 17.35 2.97
N THR A 111 11.55 17.64 2.45
CA THR A 111 12.26 18.92 2.65
C THR A 111 11.57 20.12 1.99
N ASN A 112 10.65 19.88 1.06
CA ASN A 112 9.80 20.90 0.41
C ASN A 112 8.47 21.12 1.12
N ASP A 113 8.33 20.67 2.38
CA ASP A 113 7.12 20.69 3.20
C ASP A 113 5.95 19.83 2.68
N ASP A 114 6.17 19.03 1.61
CA ASP A 114 5.19 18.04 1.18
C ASP A 114 5.13 16.85 2.16
N GLU A 115 3.94 16.29 2.31
CA GLU A 115 3.72 15.07 3.08
C GLU A 115 3.30 13.93 2.14
N PHE A 116 3.92 12.77 2.33
CA PHE A 116 3.64 11.58 1.55
C PHE A 116 3.26 10.40 2.43
N ALA A 117 2.03 9.89 2.25
CA ALA A 117 1.52 8.76 3.03
C ALA A 117 2.17 7.44 2.58
N VAL A 118 2.69 6.66 3.53
CA VAL A 118 3.24 5.31 3.33
C VAL A 118 2.19 4.30 3.72
N LEU A 119 1.29 3.94 2.78
CA LEU A 119 0.18 3.03 3.04
C LEU A 119 0.60 1.60 3.38
N ALA A 120 1.87 1.25 3.13
CA ALA A 120 2.44 -0.04 3.46
C ALA A 120 2.69 -0.24 4.96
N ILE A 121 2.80 0.87 5.75
CA ILE A 121 3.02 0.84 7.19
C ILE A 121 1.76 1.36 7.87
N GLN A 122 0.98 0.43 8.42
CA GLN A 122 -0.31 0.74 9.04
C GLN A 122 -0.26 0.52 10.55
N GLY A 123 -0.92 1.41 11.30
CA GLY A 123 -1.06 1.26 12.75
C GLY A 123 -1.72 -0.06 13.18
N ALA A 124 -2.57 -0.63 12.33
CA ALA A 124 -3.22 -1.92 12.54
C ALA A 124 -2.24 -3.10 12.58
N ASP A 125 -1.03 -2.98 12.00
CA ASP A 125 0.00 -4.04 12.03
C ASP A 125 0.79 -4.06 13.34
N GLY A 126 0.52 -3.12 14.28
CA GLY A 126 1.06 -3.10 15.62
C GLY A 126 2.59 -2.97 15.66
N ASP A 127 3.25 -3.92 16.36
CA ASP A 127 4.71 -3.86 16.57
C ASP A 127 5.52 -3.95 15.29
N ARG A 128 5.01 -4.60 14.25
CA ARG A 128 5.66 -4.65 12.93
C ARG A 128 5.71 -3.29 12.25
N ALA A 129 4.67 -2.47 12.43
CA ALA A 129 4.68 -1.11 11.92
C ALA A 129 5.72 -0.25 12.66
N VAL A 130 5.86 -0.44 13.96
CA VAL A 130 6.88 0.24 14.77
C VAL A 130 8.29 -0.17 14.32
N GLU A 131 8.55 -1.47 14.21
CA GLU A 131 9.83 -2.02 13.74
C GLU A 131 10.22 -1.48 12.36
N ALA A 132 9.26 -1.45 11.43
CA ALA A 132 9.49 -0.89 10.10
C ALA A 132 9.84 0.61 10.15
N VAL A 133 9.13 1.39 10.96
CA VAL A 133 9.41 2.82 11.14
C VAL A 133 10.76 3.07 11.80
N GLU A 134 11.12 2.28 12.81
CA GLU A 134 12.43 2.36 13.46
C GLU A 134 13.56 2.02 12.49
N GLY A 135 13.39 0.98 11.67
CA GLY A 135 14.33 0.65 10.61
C GLY A 135 14.49 1.76 9.59
N LEU A 136 13.39 2.38 9.15
CA LEU A 136 13.44 3.54 8.24
C LEU A 136 14.14 4.75 8.88
N ARG A 137 13.87 5.02 10.16
CA ARG A 137 14.53 6.12 10.90
C ARG A 137 16.03 5.88 11.07
N ALA A 138 16.42 4.62 11.29
CA ALA A 138 17.84 4.25 11.37
C ALA A 138 18.56 4.49 10.05
N LEU A 139 17.95 4.13 8.91
CA LEU A 139 18.50 4.39 7.57
C LEU A 139 18.60 5.89 7.28
N LEU A 140 17.59 6.67 7.66
CA LEU A 140 17.62 8.13 7.52
C LEU A 140 18.74 8.75 8.37
N ALA A 141 18.91 8.29 9.61
CA ALA A 141 19.99 8.76 10.49
C ALA A 141 21.37 8.39 9.94
N ALA A 142 21.54 7.17 9.43
CA ALA A 142 22.79 6.73 8.79
C ALA A 142 23.13 7.56 7.54
N SER A 143 22.13 7.85 6.70
CA SER A 143 22.31 8.71 5.53
C SER A 143 22.76 10.13 5.92
N ARG A 144 22.15 10.71 6.97
CA ARG A 144 22.54 12.04 7.46
C ARG A 144 23.95 12.07 8.03
N ALA A 145 24.36 11.00 8.73
CA ALA A 145 25.73 10.90 9.26
C ALA A 145 26.80 10.83 8.15
N GLN A 146 26.42 10.39 6.94
CA GLN A 146 27.30 10.33 5.78
C GLN A 146 27.34 11.64 4.98
N GLN A 147 26.42 12.59 5.25
CA GLN A 147 26.45 13.90 4.62
C GLN A 147 27.54 14.77 5.24
N PRO A 148 28.32 15.49 4.43
CA PRO A 148 29.29 16.45 4.98
C PRO A 148 28.54 17.51 5.81
N PRO A 149 29.14 17.98 6.91
CA PRO A 149 28.54 19.04 7.71
C PRO A 149 28.26 20.27 6.84
N PRO A 150 27.15 20.99 7.09
CA PRO A 150 26.85 22.20 6.36
C PRO A 150 28.05 23.17 6.50
N GLN A 151 28.55 23.67 5.36
CA GLN A 151 29.60 24.66 5.40
C GLN A 151 29.10 25.88 6.15
N PRO A 152 29.83 26.39 7.15
CA PRO A 152 29.45 27.63 7.81
C PRO A 152 29.41 28.73 6.74
N LEU A 153 28.28 29.44 6.69
CA LEU A 153 28.16 30.64 5.86
C LEU A 153 29.22 31.63 6.39
N LEU A 154 30.33 31.73 5.68
CA LEU A 154 31.28 32.81 5.90
C LEU A 154 30.56 34.08 5.46
N TYR A 155 30.04 34.85 6.41
CA TYR A 155 29.72 36.24 6.18
C TYR A 155 31.05 36.95 5.97
N ASP A 156 31.39 37.27 4.75
CA ASP A 156 32.43 38.25 4.47
C ASP A 156 31.89 39.65 4.90
N ASP A 157 32.46 40.15 5.99
CA ASP A 157 32.23 41.53 6.47
C ASP A 157 32.87 42.53 5.52
#